data_608d410866193b81180236a73821a884
#
_entry.id   608d410866193b81180236a73821a884
#
_cell.length_a   1.000
_cell.length_b   1.000
_cell.length_c   1.000
_cell.angle_alpha   90.00
_cell.angle_beta   90.00
_cell.angle_gamma   90.00
#
_symmetry.space_group_name_H-M   'P 1'
#
loop_
_entity.id
_entity.type
_entity.pdbx_description
1 polymer ?
#
loop_
_entity_poly.entity_id
_entity_poly.type
_entity_poly.pdbx_seq_one_letter_code
_entity_poly.pdbx_strand_id
1 'polypeptide(L)'
;MSFFEKRNSQTFEEWAVSSHGLYMQDFAKNIITNLEGELEKLGIVCIDDTFDKKFEIRNDSLKNLMIISHAGTMSVLLSYFLNMPLYAWTWKKFLPRHTGHTRLRSMAISDGHFFRLKEFNNVSFIENPEEQTY
;
A
#
# COMPACT_ATOMS: atom_id res chain seq x y z
N MET A 1 8.18 1.83 24.55
CA MET A 1 8.86 1.35 23.33
C MET A 1 7.82 1.03 22.28
N SER A 2 7.94 1.64 21.11
CA SER A 2 7.03 1.37 20.01
C SER A 2 7.23 -0.04 19.44
N PHE A 3 6.27 -0.50 18.66
CA PHE A 3 6.38 -1.79 17.96
C PHE A 3 7.68 -1.89 17.15
N PHE A 4 8.00 -0.84 16.38
CA PHE A 4 9.18 -0.84 15.52
C PHE A 4 10.49 -0.84 16.29
N GLU A 5 10.57 -0.08 17.38
CA GLU A 5 11.75 -0.07 18.24
C GLU A 5 12.00 -1.43 18.88
N LYS A 6 10.92 -2.06 19.37
CA LYS A 6 11.00 -3.37 20.02
C LYS A 6 11.41 -4.48 19.06
N ARG A 7 11.05 -4.38 17.78
CA ARG A 7 11.27 -5.42 16.78
C ARG A 7 12.45 -5.19 15.86
N ASN A 8 13.15 -4.09 15.99
CA ASN A 8 14.27 -3.75 15.11
C ASN A 8 15.43 -4.77 15.18
N SER A 9 15.57 -5.48 16.28
CA SER A 9 16.62 -6.49 16.44
C SER A 9 16.23 -7.87 15.93
N GLN A 10 14.98 -8.08 15.52
CA GLN A 10 14.53 -9.38 15.04
C GLN A 10 14.83 -9.56 13.56
N THR A 11 15.14 -10.80 13.17
CA THR A 11 15.17 -11.18 11.75
C THR A 11 13.73 -11.27 11.23
N PHE A 12 13.58 -11.29 9.90
CA PHE A 12 12.27 -11.48 9.29
C PHE A 12 11.62 -12.80 9.74
N GLU A 13 12.41 -13.88 9.78
CA GLU A 13 11.91 -15.20 10.18
C GLU A 13 11.43 -15.21 11.64
N GLU A 14 12.18 -14.59 12.53
CA GLU A 14 11.80 -14.45 13.94
C GLU A 14 10.52 -13.63 14.08
N TRP A 15 10.44 -12.52 13.37
CA TRP A 15 9.25 -11.67 13.37
C TRP A 15 8.03 -12.41 12.83
N ALA A 16 8.19 -13.13 11.73
CA ALA A 16 7.08 -13.80 11.03
C ALA A 16 6.37 -14.84 11.90
N VAL A 17 7.08 -15.47 12.85
CA VAL A 17 6.50 -16.46 13.77
C VAL A 17 6.14 -15.89 15.14
N SER A 18 6.48 -14.63 15.42
CA SER A 18 6.13 -13.98 16.67
C SER A 18 4.64 -13.63 16.71
N SER A 19 4.09 -13.47 17.93
CA SER A 19 2.68 -13.09 18.09
C SER A 19 2.36 -11.75 17.40
N HIS A 20 3.26 -10.77 17.49
CA HIS A 20 3.10 -9.49 16.82
C HIS A 20 3.19 -9.61 15.28
N GLY A 21 4.15 -10.42 14.82
CA GLY A 21 4.33 -10.65 13.39
C GLY A 21 3.13 -11.35 12.77
N LEU A 22 2.59 -12.36 13.43
CA LEU A 22 1.39 -13.06 12.99
C LEU A 22 0.19 -12.11 12.95
N TYR A 23 0.01 -11.30 13.98
CA TYR A 23 -1.07 -10.31 14.02
C TYR A 23 -0.96 -9.30 12.87
N MET A 24 0.22 -8.76 12.63
CA MET A 24 0.45 -7.77 11.57
C MET A 24 0.29 -8.38 10.19
N GLN A 25 0.71 -9.62 9.98
CA GLN A 25 0.49 -10.34 8.73
C GLN A 25 -1.00 -10.56 8.46
N ASP A 26 -1.77 -10.96 9.47
CA ASP A 26 -3.21 -11.12 9.35
C ASP A 26 -3.90 -9.80 9.05
N PHE A 27 -3.47 -8.73 9.71
CA PHE A 27 -3.96 -7.37 9.45
C PHE A 27 -3.76 -6.99 7.97
N ALA A 28 -2.56 -7.19 7.45
CA ALA A 28 -2.24 -6.88 6.06
C ALA A 28 -3.02 -7.75 5.09
N LYS A 29 -3.12 -9.05 5.35
CA LYS A 29 -3.88 -9.99 4.50
C LYS A 29 -5.36 -9.61 4.42
N ASN A 30 -5.96 -9.23 5.55
CA ASN A 30 -7.35 -8.81 5.58
C ASN A 30 -7.59 -7.56 4.75
N ILE A 31 -6.70 -6.56 4.86
CA ILE A 31 -6.76 -5.34 4.04
C ILE A 31 -6.69 -5.70 2.56
N ILE A 32 -5.73 -6.53 2.18
CA ILE A 32 -5.51 -6.89 0.77
C ILE A 32 -6.67 -7.71 0.23
N THR A 33 -7.18 -8.67 0.98
CA THR A 33 -8.33 -9.47 0.54
C THR A 33 -9.54 -8.58 0.28
N ASN A 34 -9.81 -7.63 1.17
CA ASN A 34 -10.91 -6.69 0.99
C ASN A 34 -10.65 -5.76 -0.19
N LEU A 35 -9.44 -5.26 -0.34
CA LEU A 35 -9.06 -4.42 -1.47
C LEU A 35 -9.24 -5.16 -2.80
N GLU A 36 -8.73 -6.37 -2.91
CA GLU A 36 -8.83 -7.16 -4.14
C GLU A 36 -10.30 -7.41 -4.51
N GLY A 37 -11.15 -7.68 -3.53
CA GLY A 37 -12.58 -7.83 -3.76
C GLY A 37 -13.24 -6.58 -4.31
N GLU A 38 -12.89 -5.42 -3.77
CA GLU A 38 -13.42 -4.15 -4.25
C GLU A 38 -12.85 -3.77 -5.63
N LEU A 39 -11.57 -4.01 -5.85
CA LEU A 39 -10.93 -3.76 -7.15
C LEU A 39 -11.54 -4.64 -8.24
N GLU A 40 -11.83 -5.91 -7.94
CA GLU A 40 -12.46 -6.82 -8.89
C GLU A 40 -13.82 -6.30 -9.33
N LYS A 41 -14.63 -5.77 -8.42
CA LYS A 41 -15.92 -5.14 -8.74
C LYS A 41 -15.76 -3.98 -9.71
N LEU A 42 -14.62 -3.30 -9.65
CA LEU A 42 -14.28 -2.18 -10.53
C LEU A 42 -13.57 -2.61 -11.83
N GLY A 43 -13.35 -3.91 -11.99
CA GLY A 43 -12.68 -4.45 -13.16
C GLY A 43 -11.15 -4.39 -13.11
N ILE A 44 -10.56 -4.30 -11.92
CA ILE A 44 -9.11 -4.29 -11.73
C ILE A 44 -8.72 -5.59 -11.03
N VAL A 45 -7.93 -6.43 -11.70
CA VAL A 45 -7.56 -7.76 -11.21
C VAL A 45 -6.05 -7.97 -11.32
N CYS A 46 -5.42 -8.43 -10.25
CA CYS A 46 -4.02 -8.86 -10.31
C CYS A 46 -3.94 -10.20 -11.04
N ILE A 47 -3.19 -10.24 -12.13
CA ILE A 47 -3.08 -11.43 -12.98
C ILE A 47 -1.73 -12.14 -12.84
N ASP A 48 -0.72 -11.46 -12.32
CA ASP A 48 0.60 -12.05 -12.09
C ASP A 48 1.34 -11.25 -11.03
N ASP A 49 1.99 -11.93 -10.10
CA ASP A 49 2.83 -11.34 -9.05
C ASP A 49 4.14 -12.06 -8.84
N THR A 50 4.56 -12.92 -9.80
CA THR A 50 5.76 -13.75 -9.66
C THR A 50 7.05 -12.95 -9.72
N PHE A 51 7.13 -11.95 -10.59
CA PHE A 51 8.30 -11.08 -10.71
C PHE A 51 7.94 -9.64 -10.32
N ASP A 52 6.92 -9.11 -10.94
CA ASP A 52 6.34 -7.82 -10.62
C ASP A 52 4.83 -7.97 -10.58
N LYS A 53 4.15 -7.03 -9.98
CA LYS A 53 2.69 -7.12 -9.88
C LYS A 53 2.07 -6.55 -11.15
N LYS A 54 1.36 -7.41 -11.86
CA LYS A 54 0.69 -7.07 -13.10
C LYS A 54 -0.81 -7.14 -12.92
N PHE A 55 -1.52 -6.13 -13.42
CA PHE A 55 -2.96 -6.03 -13.31
C PHE A 55 -3.61 -6.01 -14.69
N GLU A 56 -4.82 -6.55 -14.76
CA GLU A 56 -5.72 -6.36 -15.87
C GLU A 56 -6.75 -5.30 -15.47
N ILE A 57 -6.97 -4.31 -16.33
CA ILE A 57 -7.98 -3.28 -16.14
C ILE A 57 -9.05 -3.49 -17.20
N ARG A 58 -10.20 -4.05 -16.79
CA ARG A 58 -11.29 -4.47 -17.68
C ARG A 58 -12.30 -3.37 -17.97
N ASN A 59 -12.28 -2.29 -17.18
CA ASN A 59 -13.25 -1.20 -17.26
C ASN A 59 -12.58 0.05 -17.85
N ASP A 60 -12.75 0.26 -19.15
CA ASP A 60 -12.17 1.39 -19.87
C ASP A 60 -12.76 2.74 -19.46
N SER A 61 -13.95 2.75 -18.85
CA SER A 61 -14.59 3.99 -18.40
C SER A 61 -14.06 4.45 -17.04
N LEU A 62 -13.38 3.58 -16.29
CA LEU A 62 -12.78 3.94 -15.00
C LEU A 62 -11.49 4.71 -15.25
N LYS A 63 -11.48 6.00 -14.96
CA LYS A 63 -10.32 6.88 -15.16
C LYS A 63 -9.58 7.16 -13.86
N ASN A 64 -10.30 7.29 -12.76
CA ASN A 64 -9.74 7.62 -11.47
C ASN A 64 -10.43 6.82 -10.38
N LEU A 65 -9.66 6.38 -9.39
CA LEU A 65 -10.15 5.74 -8.19
C LEU A 65 -9.55 6.46 -7.00
N MET A 66 -10.39 6.86 -6.06
CA MET A 66 -9.95 7.47 -4.81
C MET A 66 -10.17 6.50 -3.65
N ILE A 67 -9.13 6.29 -2.86
CA ILE A 67 -9.21 5.49 -1.64
C ILE A 67 -8.88 6.41 -0.47
N ILE A 68 -9.77 6.45 0.52
CA ILE A 68 -9.57 7.23 1.73
C ILE A 68 -9.25 6.24 2.86
N SER A 69 -8.11 6.44 3.51
CA SER A 69 -7.65 5.52 4.55
C SER A 69 -6.74 6.22 5.56
N HIS A 70 -6.32 5.46 6.55
CA HIS A 70 -5.36 5.90 7.58
C HIS A 70 -3.94 5.45 7.24
N ALA A 71 -2.95 6.02 7.94
CA ALA A 71 -1.53 5.81 7.66
C ALA A 71 -1.12 4.32 7.59
N GLY A 72 -1.54 3.51 8.55
CA GLY A 72 -1.20 2.08 8.55
C GLY A 72 -1.76 1.35 7.34
N THR A 73 -3.03 1.57 7.04
CA THR A 73 -3.68 1.00 5.87
C THR A 73 -3.03 1.50 4.59
N MET A 74 -2.74 2.80 4.50
CA MET A 74 -2.07 3.40 3.34
C MET A 74 -0.73 2.69 3.04
N SER A 75 0.05 2.41 4.07
CA SER A 75 1.33 1.73 3.91
C SER A 75 1.17 0.30 3.34
N VAL A 76 0.15 -0.41 3.78
CA VAL A 76 -0.18 -1.74 3.23
C VAL A 76 -0.62 -1.63 1.77
N LEU A 77 -1.49 -0.67 1.45
CA LEU A 77 -1.95 -0.45 0.08
C LEU A 77 -0.79 -0.12 -0.87
N LEU A 78 0.10 0.78 -0.45
CA LEU A 78 1.28 1.14 -1.24
C LEU A 78 2.18 -0.07 -1.46
N SER A 79 2.42 -0.86 -0.42
CA SER A 79 3.21 -2.08 -0.54
C SER A 79 2.58 -3.07 -1.52
N TYR A 80 1.27 -3.20 -1.50
CA TYR A 80 0.54 -4.06 -2.42
C TYR A 80 0.71 -3.61 -3.87
N PHE A 81 0.37 -2.36 -4.18
CA PHE A 81 0.43 -1.87 -5.56
C PHE A 81 1.85 -1.79 -6.11
N LEU A 82 2.84 -1.51 -5.27
CA LEU A 82 4.23 -1.38 -5.68
C LEU A 82 5.02 -2.69 -5.57
N ASN A 83 4.33 -3.78 -5.24
CA ASN A 83 4.92 -5.12 -5.10
C ASN A 83 6.08 -5.17 -4.10
N MET A 84 5.90 -4.52 -2.97
CA MET A 84 6.86 -4.52 -1.88
C MET A 84 6.49 -5.58 -0.84
N PRO A 85 7.47 -6.14 -0.11
CA PRO A 85 7.17 -7.13 0.93
C PRO A 85 6.21 -6.60 1.99
N LEU A 86 5.24 -7.42 2.38
CA LEU A 86 4.19 -7.06 3.33
C LEU A 86 4.61 -7.38 4.76
N TYR A 87 5.54 -6.59 5.31
CA TYR A 87 5.98 -6.73 6.69
C TYR A 87 6.33 -5.36 7.29
N ALA A 88 6.43 -5.31 8.61
CA ALA A 88 6.54 -4.06 9.36
C ALA A 88 7.68 -3.15 8.93
N TRP A 89 8.83 -3.70 8.54
CA TRP A 89 9.98 -2.91 8.09
C TRP A 89 9.68 -2.12 6.82
N THR A 90 8.88 -2.68 5.92
CA THR A 90 8.45 -1.98 4.71
C THR A 90 7.47 -0.87 5.05
N TRP A 91 6.49 -1.17 5.90
CA TRP A 91 5.44 -0.19 6.21
C TRP A 91 5.98 1.06 6.91
N LYS A 92 6.98 0.93 7.77
CA LYS A 92 7.55 2.10 8.47
C LYS A 92 8.31 3.04 7.55
N LYS A 93 8.56 2.65 6.30
CA LYS A 93 9.20 3.51 5.31
C LYS A 93 8.26 4.56 4.75
N PHE A 94 6.96 4.39 4.94
CA PHE A 94 5.96 5.34 4.51
C PHE A 94 5.43 6.10 5.73
N LEU A 95 5.51 7.41 5.66
CA LEU A 95 5.03 8.28 6.75
C LEU A 95 4.06 9.32 6.16
N PRO A 96 2.82 8.91 5.85
CA PRO A 96 1.86 9.85 5.27
C PRO A 96 1.37 10.86 6.30
N ARG A 97 1.20 12.09 5.86
CA ARG A 97 0.59 13.15 6.66
C ARG A 97 -0.92 13.01 6.66
N HIS A 98 -1.57 13.55 7.68
CA HIS A 98 -3.01 13.70 7.67
C HIS A 98 -3.42 14.54 6.45
N THR A 99 -4.45 14.10 5.75
CA THR A 99 -4.97 14.72 4.53
C THR A 99 -3.98 14.80 3.35
N GLY A 100 -2.80 14.20 3.47
CA GLY A 100 -1.84 14.12 2.37
C GLY A 100 -2.37 13.23 1.24
N HIS A 101 -2.13 13.65 0.00
CA HIS A 101 -2.51 12.88 -1.18
C HIS A 101 -1.35 12.05 -1.69
N THR A 102 -1.60 10.78 -1.94
CA THR A 102 -0.65 9.90 -2.61
C THR A 102 -1.28 9.43 -3.90
N ARG A 103 -0.55 9.53 -5.00
CA ARG A 103 -1.07 9.18 -6.32
C ARG A 103 -0.22 8.09 -6.95
N LEU A 104 -0.90 7.01 -7.33
CA LEU A 104 -0.35 5.98 -8.18
C LEU A 104 -0.90 6.15 -9.59
N ARG A 105 -0.09 5.82 -10.58
CA ARG A 105 -0.50 5.85 -11.97
C ARG A 105 -0.23 4.51 -12.62
N SER A 106 -1.25 3.97 -13.28
CA SER A 106 -1.09 2.75 -14.06
C SER A 106 -0.34 3.03 -15.36
N MET A 107 0.46 2.06 -15.78
CA MET A 107 1.17 2.11 -17.06
C MET A 107 0.99 0.77 -17.75
N ALA A 108 0.62 0.81 -19.03
CA ALA A 108 0.46 -0.39 -19.83
C ALA A 108 1.80 -1.04 -20.14
N ILE A 109 1.84 -2.36 -19.99
CA ILE A 109 2.97 -3.21 -20.40
C ILE A 109 2.40 -4.43 -21.11
N SER A 110 3.11 -4.90 -22.15
CA SER A 110 2.71 -6.06 -23.00
C SER A 110 1.25 -6.52 -22.89
N ASP A 111 0.87 -7.23 -21.83
CA ASP A 111 -0.45 -7.85 -21.64
C ASP A 111 -1.17 -7.39 -20.38
N GLY A 112 -0.75 -6.27 -19.79
CA GLY A 112 -1.36 -5.77 -18.56
C GLY A 112 -0.91 -4.38 -18.18
N HIS A 113 -1.02 -4.07 -16.90
CA HIS A 113 -0.67 -2.77 -16.33
C HIS A 113 0.12 -2.98 -15.03
N PHE A 114 1.01 -2.05 -14.72
CA PHE A 114 1.63 -1.95 -13.40
C PHE A 114 1.42 -0.54 -12.86
N PHE A 115 1.55 -0.37 -11.55
CA PHE A 115 1.37 0.92 -10.91
C PHE A 115 2.71 1.54 -10.53
N ARG A 116 2.83 2.84 -10.75
CA ARG A 116 4.01 3.62 -10.37
C ARG A 116 3.60 4.70 -9.39
N LEU A 117 4.46 4.97 -8.42
CA LEU A 117 4.27 6.08 -7.49
C LEU A 117 4.59 7.38 -8.21
N LYS A 118 3.59 8.23 -8.39
CA LYS A 118 3.73 9.54 -9.03
C LYS A 118 3.94 10.65 -8.02
N GLU A 119 3.17 10.64 -6.95
CA GLU A 119 3.26 11.59 -5.86
C GLU A 119 3.06 10.88 -4.54
N PHE A 120 3.83 11.24 -3.53
CA PHE A 120 3.65 10.74 -2.19
C PHE A 120 3.43 11.89 -1.23
N ASN A 121 2.35 11.81 -0.44
CA ASN A 121 2.12 12.69 0.69
C ASN A 121 2.04 14.19 0.30
N ASN A 122 1.43 14.47 -0.84
CA ASN A 122 1.27 15.84 -1.31
C ASN A 122 0.30 16.61 -0.42
N VAL A 123 0.77 17.70 0.16
CA VAL A 123 0.00 18.62 1.03
C VAL A 123 0.03 20.05 0.50
N SER A 124 0.32 20.24 -0.78
CA SER A 124 0.46 21.57 -1.39
C SER A 124 -0.83 22.39 -1.34
N PHE A 125 -1.99 21.72 -1.17
CA PHE A 125 -3.29 22.38 -1.00
C PHE A 125 -3.55 22.89 0.43
N ILE A 126 -2.66 22.57 1.39
CA ILE A 126 -2.77 23.00 2.79
C ILE A 126 -1.98 24.29 2.96
N GLU A 127 -2.61 25.28 3.65
CA GLU A 127 -2.01 26.60 3.83
C GLU A 127 -0.70 26.54 4.61
N ASN A 128 -0.63 25.72 5.68
CA ASN A 128 0.57 25.58 6.52
C ASN A 128 0.99 24.11 6.61
N PRO A 129 1.62 23.54 5.55
CA PRO A 129 1.97 22.13 5.52
C PRO A 129 2.92 21.71 6.65
N GLU A 130 3.79 22.57 7.13
CA GLU A 130 4.75 22.29 8.20
C GLU A 130 4.09 22.09 9.56
N GLU A 131 2.87 22.56 9.74
CA GLU A 131 2.07 22.33 10.95
C GLU A 131 1.31 21.01 10.91
N GLN A 132 1.34 20.32 9.78
CA GLN A 132 0.62 19.08 9.58
C GLN A 132 1.21 17.97 10.44
N THR A 133 0.34 17.23 11.13
CA THR A 133 0.74 16.07 11.94
C THR A 133 0.85 14.81 11.09
N TYR A 134 1.60 13.87 11.62
CA TYR A 134 1.79 12.56 11.00
C TYR A 134 1.06 11.47 11.79
#